data_ebcc05b221c194705defb26db75a0694
#
_entry.id   ebcc05b221c194705defb26db75a0694
#
_cell.length_a   1.000
_cell.length_b   1.000
_cell.length_c   1.000
_cell.angle_alpha   90.00
_cell.angle_beta   90.00
_cell.angle_gamma   90.00
#
_symmetry.space_group_name_H-M   'P 1'
#
loop_
_entity.id
_entity.type
_entity.pdbx_description
1 polymer ?
#
loop_
_entity_poly.entity_id
_entity_poly.type
_entity_poly.pdbx_seq_one_letter_code
_entity_poly.pdbx_strand_id
1 'polypeptide(L)'
;MQVRYSGTVTTPPSFFRSKHSHREHEQFDVRGDDGSRFRVIDNVTIAPRVPAQPGDRVTVAGELIRFRHGGALPIVHWTHHDPRGRHPGGFIALGGRVYA
;
A
#
# COMPACT_ATOMS: atom_id res chain seq x y z
N MET A 1 6.26 -9.81 7.02
CA MET A 1 5.01 -10.41 7.52
C MET A 1 3.87 -10.05 6.59
N GLN A 2 3.15 -11.03 6.10
CA GLN A 2 1.97 -10.79 5.29
C GLN A 2 0.82 -10.32 6.16
N VAL A 3 0.18 -9.23 5.74
CA VAL A 3 -0.95 -8.63 6.47
C VAL A 3 -2.10 -8.33 5.54
N ARG A 4 -3.28 -8.16 6.14
CA ARG A 4 -4.47 -7.67 5.47
C ARG A 4 -5.17 -6.72 6.43
N TYR A 5 -5.21 -5.44 6.08
CA TYR A 5 -5.79 -4.40 6.91
C TYR A 5 -6.92 -3.69 6.18
N SER A 6 -7.97 -3.37 6.92
CA SER A 6 -9.00 -2.43 6.47
C SER A 6 -8.90 -1.14 7.25
N GLY A 7 -9.20 -0.02 6.60
CA GLY A 7 -9.11 1.27 7.24
C GLY A 7 -9.57 2.40 6.35
N THR A 8 -9.21 3.60 6.76
CA THR A 8 -9.59 4.85 6.12
C THR A 8 -8.35 5.58 5.62
N VAL A 9 -8.35 5.96 4.36
CA VAL A 9 -7.28 6.78 3.76
C VAL A 9 -7.24 8.14 4.45
N THR A 10 -6.06 8.60 4.85
CA THR A 10 -5.87 9.86 5.58
C THR A 10 -5.13 10.92 4.78
N THR A 11 -4.42 10.55 3.72
CA THR A 11 -3.69 11.51 2.88
C THR A 11 -4.06 11.31 1.41
N PRO A 12 -3.97 12.38 0.58
CA PRO A 12 -4.04 12.19 -0.86
C PRO A 12 -2.89 11.31 -1.35
N PRO A 13 -3.04 10.61 -2.47
CA PRO A 13 -1.93 9.85 -3.03
C PRO A 13 -0.84 10.77 -3.55
N SER A 14 0.41 10.33 -3.41
CA SER A 14 1.55 10.94 -4.06
C SER A 14 2.33 9.89 -4.83
N PHE A 15 3.14 10.32 -5.80
CA PHE A 15 3.84 9.42 -6.71
C PHE A 15 5.32 9.72 -6.69
N PHE A 16 6.13 8.67 -6.75
CA PHE A 16 7.57 8.82 -6.78
C PHE A 16 8.20 7.68 -7.58
N ARG A 17 9.41 7.94 -8.09
CA ARG A 17 10.22 6.89 -8.73
C ARG A 17 11.21 6.36 -7.69
N SER A 18 11.17 5.05 -7.46
CA SER A 18 12.10 4.41 -6.53
C SER A 18 13.54 4.51 -7.05
N LYS A 19 14.47 4.89 -6.16
CA LYS A 19 15.89 4.91 -6.50
C LYS A 19 16.48 3.52 -6.71
N HIS A 20 15.87 2.50 -6.11
CA HIS A 20 16.34 1.13 -6.21
C HIS A 20 15.84 0.43 -7.47
N SER A 21 14.54 0.48 -7.71
CA SER A 21 13.93 -0.25 -8.82
C SER A 21 13.76 0.56 -10.09
N HIS A 22 13.88 1.91 -10.00
CA HIS A 22 13.55 2.84 -11.07
C HIS A 22 12.10 2.75 -11.55
N ARG A 23 11.22 2.19 -10.71
CA ARG A 23 9.80 2.01 -10.98
C ARG A 23 8.99 3.09 -10.31
N GLU A 24 7.87 3.45 -10.93
CA GLU A 24 6.95 4.41 -10.34
C GLU A 24 6.09 3.76 -9.28
N HIS A 25 5.95 4.45 -8.14
CA HIS A 25 5.16 4.00 -7.00
C HIS A 25 4.15 5.07 -6.62
N GLU A 26 3.03 4.61 -6.13
CA GLU A 26 2.01 5.41 -5.47
C GLU A 26 2.08 5.17 -3.98
N GLN A 27 1.90 6.23 -3.17
CA GLN A 27 1.83 6.09 -1.72
C GLN A 27 0.71 6.93 -1.14
N PHE A 28 0.09 6.41 -0.08
CA PHE A 28 -0.88 7.12 0.73
C PHE A 28 -0.92 6.49 2.13
N ASP A 29 -1.38 7.26 3.11
CA ASP A 29 -1.45 6.80 4.49
C ASP A 29 -2.86 6.34 4.83
N VAL A 30 -2.93 5.36 5.73
CA VAL A 30 -4.18 4.73 6.18
C VAL A 30 -4.19 4.66 7.69
N ARG A 31 -5.37 4.98 8.27
CA ARG A 31 -5.68 4.65 9.66
C ARG A 31 -6.47 3.36 9.66
N GLY A 32 -5.89 2.28 10.19
CA GLY A 32 -6.54 0.99 10.31
C GLY A 32 -7.72 1.03 11.29
N ASP A 33 -8.65 0.11 11.12
CA ASP A 33 -9.82 0.01 11.98
C ASP A 33 -9.47 -0.34 13.42
N ASP A 34 -8.30 -0.96 13.62
CA ASP A 34 -7.75 -1.26 14.95
C ASP A 34 -7.00 -0.06 15.59
N GLY A 35 -6.98 1.08 14.93
CA GLY A 35 -6.26 2.27 15.38
C GLY A 35 -4.81 2.34 14.93
N SER A 36 -4.28 1.30 14.30
CA SER A 36 -2.91 1.32 13.75
C SER A 36 -2.85 2.30 12.57
N ARG A 37 -1.64 2.82 12.32
CA ARG A 37 -1.40 3.72 11.19
C ARG A 37 -0.28 3.14 10.34
N PHE A 38 -0.45 3.21 9.03
CA PHE A 38 0.56 2.68 8.12
C PHE A 38 0.53 3.43 6.79
N ARG A 39 1.63 3.30 6.05
CA ARG A 39 1.75 3.85 4.70
C ARG A 39 1.70 2.73 3.69
N VAL A 40 0.85 2.89 2.70
CA VAL A 40 0.79 1.99 1.55
C VAL A 40 1.76 2.48 0.49
N ILE A 41 2.60 1.59 -0.03
CA ILE A 41 3.47 1.86 -1.17
C ILE A 41 3.21 0.79 -2.22
N ASP A 42 2.67 1.21 -3.36
CA ASP A 42 2.21 0.34 -4.43
C ASP A 42 3.01 0.60 -5.70
N ASN A 43 3.47 -0.48 -6.35
CA ASN A 43 4.19 -0.38 -7.61
C ASN A 43 3.20 -0.25 -8.76
N VAL A 44 3.03 0.97 -9.27
CA VAL A 44 2.05 1.26 -10.33
C VAL A 44 2.56 0.98 -11.74
N THR A 45 3.76 0.43 -11.88
CA THR A 45 4.18 -0.19 -13.14
C THR A 45 3.69 -1.63 -13.27
N ILE A 46 3.29 -2.25 -12.16
CA ILE A 46 2.76 -3.62 -12.14
C ILE A 46 1.23 -3.60 -12.05
N ALA A 47 0.67 -2.77 -11.17
CA ALA A 47 -0.76 -2.68 -10.95
C ALA A 47 -1.30 -1.29 -11.31
N PRO A 48 -2.61 -1.16 -11.59
CA PRO A 48 -3.20 0.16 -11.87
C PRO A 48 -3.10 1.09 -10.67
N ARG A 49 -3.04 2.39 -10.93
CA ARG A 49 -3.13 3.42 -9.89
C ARG A 49 -4.44 3.30 -9.15
N VAL A 50 -4.40 3.48 -7.84
CA VAL A 50 -5.57 3.48 -6.97
C VAL A 50 -6.05 4.92 -6.81
N PRO A 51 -7.32 5.24 -7.14
CA PRO A 51 -7.84 6.60 -7.01
C PRO A 51 -8.23 6.91 -5.56
N ALA A 52 -7.29 6.73 -4.63
CA ALA A 52 -7.54 6.91 -3.21
C ALA A 52 -7.65 8.39 -2.86
N GLN A 53 -8.63 8.72 -2.01
CA GLN A 53 -8.82 10.07 -1.48
C GLN A 53 -8.99 9.98 0.03
N PRO A 54 -8.58 11.03 0.79
CA PRO A 54 -8.84 11.05 2.23
C PRO A 54 -10.32 10.80 2.53
N GLY A 55 -10.57 9.92 3.50
CA GLY A 55 -11.92 9.49 3.86
C GLY A 55 -12.39 8.21 3.18
N ASP A 56 -11.72 7.75 2.15
CA ASP A 56 -12.09 6.51 1.46
C ASP A 56 -11.78 5.29 2.33
N ARG A 57 -12.65 4.28 2.22
CA ARG A 57 -12.43 2.98 2.85
C ARG A 57 -11.62 2.10 1.93
N VAL A 58 -10.59 1.46 2.50
CA VAL A 58 -9.72 0.54 1.74
C VAL A 58 -9.48 -0.74 2.51
N THR A 59 -9.25 -1.82 1.78
CA THR A 59 -8.64 -3.04 2.30
C THR A 59 -7.31 -3.23 1.56
N VAL A 60 -6.24 -3.44 2.32
CA VAL A 60 -4.88 -3.53 1.80
C VAL A 60 -4.28 -4.86 2.24
N ALA A 61 -3.80 -5.64 1.30
CA ALA A 61 -3.06 -6.87 1.55
C ALA A 61 -1.66 -6.75 0.97
N GLY A 62 -0.65 -7.06 1.75
CA GLY A 62 0.74 -6.97 1.33
C GLY A 62 1.71 -7.36 2.44
N GLU A 63 2.95 -6.98 2.26
CA GLU A 63 4.04 -7.23 3.21
C GLU A 63 4.21 -6.03 4.13
N LEU A 64 4.14 -6.27 5.45
CA LEU A 64 4.36 -5.24 6.46
C LEU A 64 5.85 -5.11 6.77
N ILE A 65 6.37 -3.90 6.70
CA ILE A 65 7.72 -3.54 7.11
C ILE A 65 7.62 -2.55 8.26
N ARG A 66 8.24 -2.88 9.39
CA ARG A 66 8.34 -1.98 10.55
C ARG A 66 9.75 -1.44 10.67
N PHE A 67 9.85 -0.19 11.09
CA PHE A 67 11.13 0.46 11.35
C PHE A 67 11.37 0.53 12.86
N ARG A 68 12.60 0.22 13.28
CA ARG A 68 12.96 0.19 14.70
C ARG A 68 13.14 1.57 15.32
N HIS A 69 13.47 2.56 14.50
CA HIS A 69 13.87 3.88 14.97
C HIS A 69 13.17 4.99 14.20
N GLY A 70 13.11 6.19 14.80
CA GLY A 70 12.73 7.41 14.12
C GLY A 70 11.25 7.69 13.99
N GLY A 71 10.38 6.86 14.57
CA GLY A 71 8.94 7.12 14.56
C GLY A 71 8.31 7.08 13.16
N ALA A 72 8.99 6.51 12.17
CA ALA A 72 8.43 6.35 10.84
C ALA A 72 7.24 5.39 10.85
N LEU A 73 6.23 5.70 10.03
CA LEU A 73 5.08 4.80 9.87
C LEU A 73 5.54 3.46 9.32
N PRO A 74 4.97 2.35 9.80
CA PRO A 74 5.13 1.08 9.10
C PRO A 74 4.66 1.20 7.67
N ILE A 75 5.27 0.40 6.79
CA ILE A 75 4.94 0.37 5.37
C ILE A 75 4.30 -0.96 5.05
N VAL A 76 3.21 -0.94 4.27
CA VAL A 76 2.68 -2.12 3.60
C VAL A 76 2.99 -1.97 2.12
N HIS A 77 3.83 -2.86 1.60
CA HIS A 77 4.21 -2.90 0.20
C HIS A 77 3.89 -4.27 -0.41
N TRP A 78 4.29 -4.51 -1.67
CA TRP A 78 3.89 -5.71 -2.41
C TRP A 78 2.37 -5.87 -2.43
N THR A 79 1.68 -4.75 -2.65
CA THR A 79 0.22 -4.64 -2.67
C THR A 79 -0.35 -4.90 -4.08
N HIS A 80 0.31 -5.78 -4.81
CA HIS A 80 -0.01 -6.15 -6.19
C HIS A 80 0.40 -7.61 -6.40
N HIS A 81 0.00 -8.20 -7.55
CA HIS A 81 0.50 -9.52 -7.91
C HIS A 81 2.02 -9.47 -8.12
N ASP A 82 2.68 -10.60 -7.94
CA ASP A 82 4.11 -10.73 -8.27
C ASP A 82 4.25 -11.41 -9.62
N PRO A 83 4.65 -10.67 -10.69
CA PRO A 83 4.80 -11.26 -12.01
C PRO A 83 5.89 -12.32 -12.09
N ARG A 84 6.83 -12.32 -11.13
CA ARG A 84 7.93 -13.30 -11.09
C ARG A 84 7.66 -14.47 -10.15
N GLY A 85 6.57 -14.44 -9.38
CA GLY A 85 6.23 -15.50 -8.45
C GLY A 85 7.20 -15.70 -7.30
N ARG A 86 7.94 -14.66 -6.89
CA ARG A 86 8.98 -14.73 -5.86
C ARG A 86 8.50 -14.44 -4.45
N HIS A 87 7.35 -13.79 -4.32
CA HIS A 87 6.74 -13.47 -3.03
C HIS A 87 5.22 -13.60 -3.14
N PRO A 88 4.51 -13.68 -2.02
CA PRO A 88 3.05 -13.68 -2.05
C PRO A 88 2.52 -12.41 -2.70
N GLY A 89 1.48 -12.55 -3.48
CA GLY A 89 0.77 -11.42 -4.06
C GLY A 89 -0.06 -10.68 -3.03
N GLY A 90 -0.33 -9.40 -3.32
CA GLY A 90 -1.19 -8.56 -2.52
C GLY A 90 -2.23 -7.86 -3.38
N PHE A 91 -2.98 -6.94 -2.76
CA PHE A 91 -3.98 -6.14 -3.48
C PHE A 91 -4.36 -4.90 -2.66
N ILE A 92 -5.01 -3.97 -3.35
CA ILE A 92 -5.72 -2.85 -2.72
C ILE A 92 -7.15 -2.89 -3.24
N ALA A 93 -8.12 -2.91 -2.35
CA ALA A 93 -9.54 -2.88 -2.71
C ALA A 93 -10.15 -1.55 -2.26
N LEU A 94 -10.85 -0.89 -3.17
CA LEU A 94 -11.49 0.40 -2.93
C LEU A 94 -12.73 0.52 -3.81
N GLY A 95 -13.87 0.88 -3.19
CA GLY A 95 -15.10 1.12 -3.92
C GLY A 95 -15.62 -0.10 -4.69
N GLY A 96 -15.40 -1.30 -4.16
CA GLY A 96 -15.84 -2.56 -4.80
C GLY A 96 -14.93 -3.02 -5.94
N ARG A 97 -13.79 -2.35 -6.15
CA ARG A 97 -12.82 -2.72 -7.18
C ARG A 97 -11.51 -3.14 -6.53
N VAL A 98 -10.87 -4.15 -7.11
CA VAL A 98 -9.56 -4.65 -6.68
C VAL A 98 -8.50 -4.15 -7.67
N TYR A 99 -7.45 -3.55 -7.11
CA TYR A 99 -6.27 -3.09 -7.83
C TYR A 99 -5.10 -4.01 -7.44
N ALA A 100 -4.71 -4.86 -8.38
CA ALA A 100 -3.70 -5.89 -8.04
C ALA A 100 -2.68 -6.13 -9.17
#